data_b367529ba9ee31790e42ce2face5f83b
#
_entry.id   b367529ba9ee31790e42ce2face5f83b
#
_cell.length_a   1.000
_cell.length_b   1.000
_cell.length_c   1.000
_cell.angle_alpha   90.00
_cell.angle_beta   90.00
_cell.angle_gamma   90.00
#
_symmetry.space_group_name_H-M   'P 1'
#
loop_
_entity.id
_entity.type
_entity.pdbx_description
1 polymer ?
#
loop_
_entity_poly.entity_id
_entity_poly.type
_entity_poly.pdbx_seq_one_letter_code
_entity_poly.pdbx_strand_id
1 'polypeptide(L)'
;MSEIENEVKFHPGEEFWGQPKGLYICFFTEMWERFSFYGMKALLFLYLIKYHLMGDAPSYQLLGAYGGMVYAMPVIGGMLADRWLGMRKAVVAGAVLLCLGHFGMAFEGEQARVVGDEIQRDEGALQIFYFSLALIIAGVGFLKPNISTIVGKLYPQNDPRRDGGFTIFYAGINIGALFASLICGYLGETFGWKYGFGAAGIGMLLGLTVFLTGQKYLHGHAEPKKPELLKERVLGPLNREWAIYLGSLLGVG
;
A
#
# COMPACT_ATOMS: atom_id res chain seq x y z
N MET A 1 10.50 32.47 21.16
CA MET A 1 9.07 32.13 21.22
C MET A 1 8.99 30.63 21.23
N SER A 2 8.65 30.07 22.37
CA SER A 2 8.66 28.66 22.69
C SER A 2 7.64 27.92 21.81
N GLU A 3 8.12 27.08 20.91
CA GLU A 3 7.32 25.96 20.40
C GLU A 3 6.98 25.10 21.62
N ILE A 4 5.72 25.10 21.98
CA ILE A 4 5.19 24.21 23.00
C ILE A 4 5.38 22.82 22.41
N GLU A 5 6.41 22.13 22.86
CA GLU A 5 6.58 20.69 22.63
C GLU A 5 5.29 20.04 23.14
N ASN A 6 4.46 19.58 22.19
CA ASN A 6 3.36 18.67 22.49
C ASN A 6 4.00 17.35 22.95
N GLU A 7 4.34 17.28 24.23
CA GLU A 7 4.73 16.03 24.86
C GLU A 7 3.62 15.02 24.63
N VAL A 8 3.95 13.95 23.94
CA VAL A 8 3.04 12.80 23.78
C VAL A 8 2.84 12.20 25.16
N LYS A 9 1.74 12.57 25.83
CA LYS A 9 1.36 12.02 27.14
C LYS A 9 0.53 10.77 26.89
N PHE A 10 1.11 9.61 27.21
CA PHE A 10 0.37 8.35 27.20
C PHE A 10 -0.51 8.28 28.45
N HIS A 11 -1.80 8.01 28.27
CA HIS A 11 -2.70 7.73 29.37
C HIS A 11 -2.60 6.25 29.80
N PRO A 12 -2.83 5.94 31.09
CA PRO A 12 -2.94 4.57 31.56
C PRO A 12 -3.95 3.78 30.71
N GLY A 13 -3.54 2.63 30.18
CA GLY A 13 -4.37 1.81 29.29
C GLY A 13 -4.18 2.02 27.78
N GLU A 14 -3.34 2.95 27.35
CA GLU A 14 -2.99 3.19 25.94
C GLU A 14 -1.69 2.50 25.51
N GLU A 15 -1.08 1.78 26.43
CA GLU A 15 0.10 0.95 26.18
C GLU A 15 -0.25 -0.54 26.19
N PHE A 16 0.53 -1.31 25.44
CA PHE A 16 0.53 -2.74 25.42
C PHE A 16 1.97 -3.23 25.32
N TRP A 17 2.38 -4.12 26.23
CA TRP A 17 3.78 -4.57 26.35
C TRP A 17 4.82 -3.43 26.40
N GLY A 18 4.50 -2.35 27.12
CA GLY A 18 5.38 -1.21 27.25
C GLY A 18 5.51 -0.34 26.00
N GLN A 19 4.70 -0.56 24.99
CA GLN A 19 4.69 0.19 23.74
C GLN A 19 3.32 0.84 23.50
N PRO A 20 3.25 1.98 22.79
CA PRO A 20 1.98 2.60 22.42
C PRO A 20 1.11 1.65 21.59
N LYS A 21 -0.20 1.57 21.87
CA LYS A 21 -1.14 0.76 21.09
C LYS A 21 -1.15 1.11 19.60
N GLY A 22 -0.92 2.37 19.25
CA GLY A 22 -0.78 2.84 17.88
C GLY A 22 0.32 2.12 17.10
N LEU A 23 1.40 1.71 17.77
CA LEU A 23 2.45 0.91 17.16
C LEU A 23 1.91 -0.40 16.58
N TYR A 24 1.09 -1.12 17.35
CA TYR A 24 0.53 -2.40 16.90
C TYR A 24 -0.46 -2.23 15.75
N ILE A 25 -1.18 -1.10 15.73
CA ILE A 25 -2.02 -0.75 14.58
C ILE A 25 -1.15 -0.57 13.32
N CYS A 26 -0.07 0.17 13.41
CA CYS A 26 0.87 0.36 12.30
C CYS A 26 1.56 -0.96 11.93
N PHE A 27 1.98 -1.77 12.93
CA PHE A 27 2.58 -3.09 12.73
C PHE A 27 1.69 -4.02 11.91
N PHE A 28 0.43 -4.22 12.33
CA PHE A 28 -0.48 -5.12 11.62
C PHE A 28 -0.87 -4.57 10.25
N THR A 29 -1.04 -3.25 10.11
CA THR A 29 -1.32 -2.62 8.82
C THR A 29 -0.18 -2.83 7.84
N GLU A 30 1.07 -2.59 8.27
CA GLU A 30 2.25 -2.80 7.44
C GLU A 30 2.47 -4.29 7.14
N MET A 31 2.29 -5.17 8.13
CA MET A 31 2.40 -6.61 7.95
C MET A 31 1.46 -7.11 6.83
N TRP A 32 0.19 -6.71 6.85
CA TRP A 32 -0.78 -7.10 5.84
C TRP A 32 -0.52 -6.43 4.49
N GLU A 33 -0.04 -5.19 4.49
CA GLU A 33 0.39 -4.52 3.26
C GLU A 33 1.59 -5.24 2.64
N ARG A 34 2.59 -5.62 3.44
CA ARG A 34 3.74 -6.41 2.96
C ARG A 34 3.31 -7.79 2.48
N PHE A 35 2.39 -8.44 3.19
CA PHE A 35 1.78 -9.69 2.72
C PHE A 35 1.17 -9.52 1.33
N SER A 36 0.35 -8.50 1.12
CA SER A 36 -0.29 -8.27 -0.18
C SER A 36 0.73 -7.96 -1.29
N PHE A 37 1.69 -7.09 -1.00
CA PHE A 37 2.72 -6.69 -1.96
C PHE A 37 3.63 -7.84 -2.38
N TYR A 38 4.19 -8.59 -1.43
CA TYR A 38 5.08 -9.70 -1.75
C TYR A 38 4.33 -10.92 -2.30
N GLY A 39 3.09 -11.12 -1.89
CA GLY A 39 2.21 -12.15 -2.46
C GLY A 39 1.95 -11.92 -3.94
N MET A 40 1.57 -10.71 -4.32
CA MET A 40 1.42 -10.32 -5.71
C MET A 40 2.74 -10.43 -6.47
N LYS A 41 3.83 -9.91 -5.91
CA LYS A 41 5.15 -9.92 -6.56
C LYS A 41 5.67 -11.34 -6.83
N ALA A 42 5.41 -12.30 -5.94
CA ALA A 42 5.80 -13.70 -6.13
C ALA A 42 5.11 -14.33 -7.34
N LEU A 43 3.90 -13.92 -7.65
CA LEU A 43 3.11 -14.45 -8.76
C LEU A 43 3.32 -13.69 -10.07
N LEU A 44 3.66 -12.41 -10.01
CA LEU A 44 3.62 -11.49 -11.15
C LEU A 44 4.40 -12.00 -12.37
N PHE A 45 5.66 -12.40 -12.19
CA PHE A 45 6.48 -12.89 -13.30
C PHE A 45 5.90 -14.16 -13.92
N LEU A 46 5.53 -15.11 -13.08
CA LEU A 46 4.96 -16.39 -13.53
C LEU A 46 3.61 -16.19 -14.26
N TYR A 47 2.81 -15.25 -13.78
CA TYR A 47 1.54 -14.88 -14.42
C TYR A 47 1.76 -14.31 -15.82
N LEU A 48 2.75 -13.44 -16.00
CA LEU A 48 3.08 -12.88 -17.30
C LEU A 48 3.51 -13.95 -18.32
N ILE A 49 4.38 -14.88 -17.92
CA ILE A 49 4.92 -15.89 -18.83
C ILE A 49 3.99 -17.07 -19.03
N LYS A 50 3.28 -17.54 -17.99
CA LYS A 50 2.44 -18.74 -18.06
C LYS A 50 1.00 -18.45 -18.48
N TYR A 51 0.44 -17.32 -18.07
CA TYR A 51 -0.96 -16.97 -18.34
C TYR A 51 -1.11 -16.09 -19.57
N HIS A 52 -0.31 -15.03 -19.66
CA HIS A 52 -0.33 -14.12 -20.81
C HIS A 52 0.62 -14.50 -21.94
N LEU A 53 1.43 -15.55 -21.77
CA LEU A 53 2.42 -16.01 -22.76
C LEU A 53 3.31 -14.86 -23.24
N MET A 54 3.70 -13.97 -22.32
CA MET A 54 4.67 -12.92 -22.63
C MET A 54 6.07 -13.53 -22.65
N GLY A 55 6.91 -13.06 -23.58
CA GLY A 55 8.32 -13.45 -23.60
C GLY A 55 9.08 -12.93 -22.37
N ASP A 56 10.24 -13.52 -22.07
CA ASP A 56 11.04 -13.16 -20.90
C ASP A 56 11.44 -11.68 -20.92
N ALA A 57 11.92 -11.16 -22.05
CA ALA A 57 12.38 -9.78 -22.14
C ALA A 57 11.28 -8.73 -21.83
N PRO A 58 10.07 -8.77 -22.46
CA PRO A 58 8.98 -7.86 -22.08
C PRO A 58 8.52 -8.05 -20.61
N SER A 59 8.52 -9.29 -20.10
CA SER A 59 8.16 -9.55 -18.70
C SER A 59 9.14 -8.91 -17.73
N TYR A 60 10.45 -9.00 -17.97
CA TYR A 60 11.47 -8.34 -17.17
C TYR A 60 11.42 -6.81 -17.30
N GLN A 61 11.12 -6.28 -18.49
CA GLN A 61 10.92 -4.85 -18.69
C GLN A 61 9.75 -4.32 -17.85
N LEU A 62 8.61 -5.03 -17.85
CA LEU A 62 7.46 -4.66 -17.04
C LEU A 62 7.78 -4.71 -15.54
N LEU A 63 8.44 -5.79 -15.08
CA LEU A 63 8.86 -5.89 -13.68
C LEU A 63 9.82 -4.77 -13.28
N GLY A 64 10.75 -4.42 -14.16
CA GLY A 64 11.69 -3.33 -13.95
C GLY A 64 11.00 -1.97 -13.85
N ALA A 65 10.09 -1.68 -14.78
CA ALA A 65 9.28 -0.45 -14.78
C ALA A 65 8.41 -0.36 -13.53
N TYR A 66 7.65 -1.44 -13.22
CA TYR A 66 6.84 -1.54 -12.01
C TYR A 66 7.69 -1.31 -10.74
N GLY A 67 8.82 -2.02 -10.62
CA GLY A 67 9.72 -1.88 -9.47
C GLY A 67 10.26 -0.46 -9.33
N GLY A 68 10.73 0.15 -10.42
CA GLY A 68 11.22 1.53 -10.44
C GLY A 68 10.16 2.53 -9.94
N MET A 69 8.93 2.41 -10.45
CA MET A 69 7.82 3.29 -10.04
C MET A 69 7.40 3.08 -8.58
N VAL A 70 7.35 1.83 -8.10
CA VAL A 70 7.04 1.52 -6.69
C VAL A 70 8.05 2.15 -5.73
N TYR A 71 9.32 2.29 -6.12
CA TYR A 71 10.33 2.97 -5.30
C TYR A 71 10.34 4.50 -5.48
N ALA A 72 9.91 5.02 -6.62
CA ALA A 72 9.83 6.47 -6.87
C ALA A 72 8.58 7.12 -6.24
N MET A 73 7.42 6.48 -6.34
CA MET A 73 6.14 7.02 -5.88
C MET A 73 6.08 7.38 -4.39
N PRO A 74 6.74 6.69 -3.45
CA PRO A 74 6.81 7.09 -2.05
C PRO A 74 7.34 8.50 -1.81
N VAL A 75 8.22 9.00 -2.66
CA VAL A 75 8.72 10.38 -2.58
C VAL A 75 7.57 11.36 -2.82
N ILE A 76 6.78 11.12 -3.86
CA ILE A 76 5.63 11.97 -4.22
C ILE A 76 4.53 11.85 -3.15
N GLY A 77 4.16 10.63 -2.78
CA GLY A 77 3.11 10.39 -1.78
C GLY A 77 3.45 10.93 -0.40
N GLY A 78 4.72 10.85 0.02
CA GLY A 78 5.21 11.47 1.25
C GLY A 78 5.11 12.99 1.21
N MET A 79 5.58 13.63 0.13
CA MET A 79 5.47 15.08 -0.06
C MET A 79 4.01 15.57 -0.05
N LEU A 80 3.10 14.86 -0.72
CA LEU A 80 1.68 15.21 -0.75
C LEU A 80 1.03 15.09 0.63
N ALA A 81 1.41 14.05 1.38
CA ALA A 81 0.93 13.87 2.74
C ALA A 81 1.45 14.96 3.69
N ASP A 82 2.74 15.26 3.66
CA ASP A 82 3.36 16.25 4.53
C ASP A 82 2.84 17.66 4.28
N ARG A 83 2.58 17.98 3.02
CA ARG A 83 2.17 19.32 2.63
C ARG A 83 0.67 19.58 2.76
N TRP A 84 -0.17 18.56 2.47
CA TRP A 84 -1.62 18.77 2.37
C TRP A 84 -2.47 17.70 3.06
N LEU A 85 -2.34 16.41 2.65
CA LEU A 85 -3.28 15.36 3.04
C LEU A 85 -3.25 14.98 4.53
N GLY A 86 -2.07 15.09 5.16
CA GLY A 86 -1.80 14.42 6.43
C GLY A 86 -1.58 12.91 6.24
N MET A 87 -0.81 12.32 7.13
CA MET A 87 -0.37 10.92 6.99
C MET A 87 -1.51 9.93 7.10
N ARG A 88 -2.49 10.19 8.00
CA ARG A 88 -3.64 9.31 8.19
C ARG A 88 -4.47 9.14 6.92
N LYS A 89 -4.82 10.26 6.26
CA LYS A 89 -5.58 10.22 5.01
C LYS A 89 -4.77 9.59 3.88
N ALA A 90 -3.47 9.85 3.81
CA ALA A 90 -2.58 9.24 2.83
C ALA A 90 -2.52 7.72 3.00
N VAL A 91 -2.36 7.21 4.25
CA VAL A 91 -2.38 5.76 4.52
C VAL A 91 -3.71 5.13 4.13
N VAL A 92 -4.86 5.76 4.47
CA VAL A 92 -6.18 5.24 4.10
C VAL A 92 -6.36 5.23 2.58
N ALA A 93 -6.03 6.33 1.89
CA ALA A 93 -6.13 6.40 0.43
C ALA A 93 -5.22 5.34 -0.24
N GLY A 94 -3.97 5.22 0.23
CA GLY A 94 -3.04 4.20 -0.25
C GLY A 94 -3.56 2.79 -0.04
N ALA A 95 -4.10 2.48 1.13
CA ALA A 95 -4.67 1.17 1.43
C ALA A 95 -5.90 0.83 0.56
N VAL A 96 -6.78 1.81 0.29
CA VAL A 96 -7.91 1.64 -0.62
C VAL A 96 -7.44 1.35 -2.04
N LEU A 97 -6.47 2.12 -2.56
CA LEU A 97 -5.90 1.90 -3.88
C LEU A 97 -5.25 0.53 -4.00
N LEU A 98 -4.53 0.09 -2.96
CA LEU A 98 -3.94 -1.25 -2.90
C LEU A 98 -5.02 -2.35 -2.92
N CYS A 99 -6.09 -2.21 -2.15
CA CYS A 99 -7.21 -3.15 -2.19
C CYS A 99 -7.79 -3.25 -3.61
N LEU A 100 -8.11 -2.11 -4.24
CA LEU A 100 -8.65 -2.07 -5.59
C LEU A 100 -7.68 -2.70 -6.60
N GLY A 101 -6.39 -2.39 -6.51
CA GLY A 101 -5.37 -2.94 -7.39
C GLY A 101 -5.23 -4.47 -7.22
N HIS A 102 -5.13 -4.98 -6.01
CA HIS A 102 -5.00 -6.43 -5.79
C HIS A 102 -6.27 -7.21 -6.20
N PHE A 103 -7.46 -6.67 -5.94
CA PHE A 103 -8.70 -7.30 -6.43
C PHE A 103 -8.84 -7.19 -7.94
N GLY A 104 -8.39 -6.09 -8.55
CA GLY A 104 -8.31 -5.97 -10.00
C GLY A 104 -7.36 -7.00 -10.64
N MET A 105 -6.21 -7.28 -9.99
CA MET A 105 -5.31 -8.37 -10.40
C MET A 105 -5.96 -9.76 -10.35
N ALA A 106 -6.94 -9.96 -9.45
CA ALA A 106 -7.68 -11.22 -9.37
C ALA A 106 -8.69 -11.41 -10.52
N PHE A 107 -8.91 -10.38 -11.34
CA PHE A 107 -9.70 -10.48 -12.56
C PHE A 107 -8.80 -10.98 -13.70
N GLU A 108 -8.81 -12.30 -13.95
CA GLU A 108 -7.86 -12.94 -14.88
C GLU A 108 -8.22 -12.74 -16.36
N GLY A 109 -9.52 -12.70 -16.70
CA GLY A 109 -9.98 -12.79 -18.08
C GLY A 109 -9.73 -14.19 -18.70
N GLU A 110 -9.53 -14.23 -20.00
CA GLU A 110 -9.17 -15.48 -20.71
C GLU A 110 -7.65 -15.65 -20.78
N GLN A 111 -7.20 -16.89 -20.55
CA GLN A 111 -5.78 -17.23 -20.71
C GLN A 111 -5.35 -17.08 -22.17
N ALA A 112 -4.18 -16.52 -22.40
CA ALA A 112 -3.58 -16.40 -23.72
C ALA A 112 -3.41 -17.77 -24.39
N ARG A 113 -3.66 -17.81 -25.69
CA ARG A 113 -3.58 -19.04 -26.51
C ARG A 113 -2.75 -18.79 -27.77
N VAL A 114 -2.07 -19.83 -28.24
CA VAL A 114 -1.39 -19.82 -29.54
C VAL A 114 -2.37 -20.28 -30.60
N VAL A 115 -2.63 -19.41 -31.59
CA VAL A 115 -3.52 -19.72 -32.73
C VAL A 115 -2.73 -19.48 -34.00
N GLY A 116 -2.30 -20.57 -34.63
CA GLY A 116 -1.33 -20.53 -35.73
C GLY A 116 0.03 -20.02 -35.21
N ASP A 117 0.55 -18.95 -35.81
CA ASP A 117 1.81 -18.32 -35.44
C ASP A 117 1.62 -17.08 -34.49
N GLU A 118 0.38 -16.79 -34.09
CA GLU A 118 0.06 -15.63 -33.28
C GLU A 118 -0.37 -16.00 -31.86
N ILE A 119 -0.05 -15.14 -30.91
CA ILE A 119 -0.52 -15.24 -29.52
C ILE A 119 -1.73 -14.34 -29.37
N GLN A 120 -2.90 -14.95 -29.17
CA GLN A 120 -4.13 -14.22 -28.86
C GLN A 120 -4.25 -14.03 -27.35
N ARG A 121 -4.50 -12.78 -26.93
CA ARG A 121 -4.68 -12.38 -25.53
C ARG A 121 -6.02 -11.70 -25.36
N ASP A 122 -6.58 -11.80 -24.15
CA ASP A 122 -7.71 -10.97 -23.74
C ASP A 122 -7.20 -9.54 -23.43
N GLU A 123 -7.31 -8.67 -24.44
CA GLU A 123 -6.82 -7.28 -24.34
C GLU A 123 -7.57 -6.49 -23.25
N GLY A 124 -8.87 -6.79 -23.03
CA GLY A 124 -9.64 -6.16 -21.96
C GLY A 124 -9.13 -6.51 -20.56
N ALA A 125 -8.87 -7.79 -20.32
CA ALA A 125 -8.30 -8.26 -19.07
C ALA A 125 -6.86 -7.73 -18.89
N LEU A 126 -6.07 -7.65 -19.95
CA LEU A 126 -4.73 -7.11 -19.91
C LEU A 126 -4.71 -5.62 -19.53
N GLN A 127 -5.67 -4.83 -20.01
CA GLN A 127 -5.80 -3.43 -19.60
C GLN A 127 -6.20 -3.30 -18.13
N ILE A 128 -7.13 -4.14 -17.64
CA ILE A 128 -7.49 -4.19 -16.20
C ILE A 128 -6.25 -4.54 -15.36
N PHE A 129 -5.45 -5.49 -15.83
CA PHE A 129 -4.19 -5.87 -15.18
C PHE A 129 -3.21 -4.68 -15.08
N TYR A 130 -2.93 -3.96 -16.18
CA TYR A 130 -2.04 -2.79 -16.15
C TYR A 130 -2.58 -1.67 -15.26
N PHE A 131 -3.88 -1.40 -15.34
CA PHE A 131 -4.52 -0.44 -14.47
C PHE A 131 -4.42 -0.84 -12.99
N SER A 132 -4.54 -2.12 -12.69
CA SER A 132 -4.38 -2.66 -11.34
C SER A 132 -2.95 -2.47 -10.81
N LEU A 133 -1.93 -2.68 -11.64
CA LEU A 133 -0.55 -2.37 -11.29
C LEU A 133 -0.35 -0.87 -11.00
N ALA A 134 -0.96 0.01 -11.79
CA ALA A 134 -0.91 1.45 -11.57
C ALA A 134 -1.55 1.84 -10.23
N LEU A 135 -2.71 1.25 -9.89
CA LEU A 135 -3.34 1.43 -8.58
C LEU A 135 -2.44 0.99 -7.42
N ILE A 136 -1.76 -0.15 -7.57
CA ILE A 136 -0.82 -0.67 -6.56
C ILE A 136 0.37 0.28 -6.39
N ILE A 137 0.96 0.77 -7.49
CA ILE A 137 2.06 1.74 -7.45
C ILE A 137 1.66 3.02 -6.70
N ALA A 138 0.52 3.60 -7.06
CA ALA A 138 0.00 4.79 -6.38
C ALA A 138 -0.30 4.51 -4.91
N GLY A 139 -0.91 3.35 -4.61
CA GLY A 139 -1.23 2.92 -3.26
C GLY A 139 -0.01 2.77 -2.35
N VAL A 140 1.04 2.09 -2.81
CA VAL A 140 2.33 1.98 -2.10
C VAL A 140 2.94 3.36 -1.89
N GLY A 141 2.86 4.24 -2.90
CA GLY A 141 3.35 5.61 -2.82
C GLY A 141 2.74 6.39 -1.67
N PHE A 142 1.44 6.27 -1.45
CA PHE A 142 0.76 6.95 -0.34
C PHE A 142 0.92 6.23 1.00
N LEU A 143 0.87 4.92 1.06
CA LEU A 143 0.87 4.19 2.33
C LEU A 143 2.27 4.13 2.95
N LYS A 144 3.25 3.63 2.20
CA LYS A 144 4.56 3.22 2.73
C LYS A 144 5.34 4.32 3.45
N PRO A 145 5.53 5.54 2.89
CA PRO A 145 6.29 6.58 3.56
C PRO A 145 5.57 7.11 4.80
N ASN A 146 4.24 7.11 4.76
CA ASN A 146 3.42 7.74 5.77
C ASN A 146 3.23 6.87 7.02
N ILE A 147 3.08 5.54 6.86
CA ILE A 147 2.90 4.66 8.00
C ILE A 147 4.15 4.59 8.89
N SER A 148 5.34 4.55 8.30
CA SER A 148 6.60 4.57 9.05
C SER A 148 6.82 5.90 9.77
N THR A 149 6.40 7.01 9.15
CA THR A 149 6.44 8.34 9.79
C THR A 149 5.46 8.42 10.95
N ILE A 150 4.27 7.82 10.85
CA ILE A 150 3.32 7.72 11.97
C ILE A 150 3.98 7.00 13.15
N VAL A 151 4.64 5.85 12.92
CA VAL A 151 5.36 5.13 13.99
C VAL A 151 6.34 6.05 14.71
N GLY A 152 7.14 6.83 13.97
CA GLY A 152 8.08 7.78 14.56
C GLY A 152 7.42 8.87 15.41
N LYS A 153 6.18 9.27 15.07
CA LYS A 153 5.42 10.29 15.80
C LYS A 153 4.67 9.77 17.04
N LEU A 154 4.59 8.47 17.21
CA LEU A 154 4.02 7.86 18.42
C LEU A 154 4.92 7.99 19.64
N TYR A 155 6.17 8.38 19.47
CA TYR A 155 7.15 8.50 20.53
C TYR A 155 7.64 9.94 20.68
N PRO A 156 7.84 10.43 21.93
CA PRO A 156 8.59 11.65 22.18
C PRO A 156 9.99 11.59 21.54
N GLN A 157 10.59 12.76 21.32
CA GLN A 157 11.85 12.84 20.54
C GLN A 157 13.01 12.02 21.13
N ASN A 158 13.09 11.84 22.43
CA ASN A 158 14.17 11.11 23.12
C ASN A 158 13.65 9.89 23.88
N ASP A 159 12.52 9.32 23.49
CA ASP A 159 11.97 8.14 24.14
C ASP A 159 12.85 6.90 23.86
N PRO A 160 13.45 6.25 24.89
CA PRO A 160 14.33 5.10 24.69
C PRO A 160 13.61 3.88 24.10
N ARG A 161 12.26 3.85 24.11
CA ARG A 161 11.46 2.76 23.57
C ARG A 161 11.30 2.84 22.05
N ARG A 162 11.62 3.99 21.45
CA ARG A 162 11.42 4.26 20.02
C ARG A 162 12.14 3.24 19.13
N ASP A 163 13.38 2.92 19.43
CA ASP A 163 14.17 1.96 18.64
C ASP A 163 13.59 0.53 18.73
N GLY A 164 13.15 0.13 19.93
CA GLY A 164 12.40 -1.11 20.13
C GLY A 164 11.09 -1.14 19.36
N GLY A 165 10.36 -0.01 19.30
CA GLY A 165 9.14 0.16 18.52
C GLY A 165 9.37 -0.03 17.01
N PHE A 166 10.42 0.58 16.46
CA PHE A 166 10.79 0.34 15.06
C PHE A 166 11.21 -1.09 14.80
N THR A 167 11.91 -1.74 15.74
CA THR A 167 12.26 -3.17 15.63
C THR A 167 11.00 -4.04 15.52
N ILE A 168 9.99 -3.79 16.36
CA ILE A 168 8.69 -4.49 16.28
C ILE A 168 8.03 -4.21 14.92
N PHE A 169 7.98 -2.95 14.50
CA PHE A 169 7.39 -2.57 13.22
C PHE A 169 8.05 -3.30 12.03
N TYR A 170 9.39 -3.35 12.00
CA TYR A 170 10.13 -4.07 10.96
C TYR A 170 9.95 -5.59 11.02
N ALA A 171 9.73 -6.17 12.21
CA ALA A 171 9.39 -7.59 12.33
C ALA A 171 8.07 -7.91 11.56
N GLY A 172 7.09 -7.01 11.59
CA GLY A 172 5.85 -7.13 10.81
C GLY A 172 6.10 -7.23 9.31
N ILE A 173 7.02 -6.43 8.77
CA ILE A 173 7.41 -6.49 7.36
C ILE A 173 7.89 -7.89 6.97
N ASN A 174 8.79 -8.46 7.77
CA ASN A 174 9.38 -9.77 7.48
C ASN A 174 8.36 -10.91 7.64
N ILE A 175 7.50 -10.83 8.66
CA ILE A 175 6.41 -11.80 8.87
C ILE A 175 5.44 -11.77 7.68
N GLY A 176 5.00 -10.58 7.26
CA GLY A 176 4.13 -10.42 6.08
C GLY A 176 4.76 -10.99 4.82
N ALA A 177 6.03 -10.67 4.56
CA ALA A 177 6.76 -11.14 3.38
C ALA A 177 6.92 -12.67 3.37
N LEU A 178 7.23 -13.28 4.53
CA LEU A 178 7.40 -14.74 4.66
C LEU A 178 6.09 -15.47 4.30
N PHE A 179 4.99 -15.11 4.95
CA PHE A 179 3.70 -15.77 4.71
C PHE A 179 3.12 -15.47 3.34
N ALA A 180 3.42 -14.32 2.77
CA ALA A 180 2.96 -13.92 1.45
C ALA A 180 3.37 -14.92 0.36
N SER A 181 4.66 -15.19 0.25
CA SER A 181 5.18 -16.10 -0.78
C SER A 181 4.65 -17.52 -0.61
N LEU A 182 4.52 -17.99 0.63
CA LEU A 182 4.01 -19.32 0.93
C LEU A 182 2.52 -19.44 0.58
N ILE A 183 1.69 -18.51 1.06
CA ILE A 183 0.22 -18.60 0.91
C ILE A 183 -0.19 -18.20 -0.50
N CYS A 184 0.18 -16.99 -0.96
CA CYS A 184 -0.25 -16.53 -2.28
C CYS A 184 0.40 -17.34 -3.40
N GLY A 185 1.68 -17.72 -3.26
CA GLY A 185 2.37 -18.57 -4.22
C GLY A 185 1.69 -19.94 -4.34
N TYR A 186 1.44 -20.61 -3.23
CA TYR A 186 0.74 -21.90 -3.21
C TYR A 186 -0.67 -21.81 -3.79
N LEU A 187 -1.46 -20.81 -3.41
CA LEU A 187 -2.82 -20.63 -3.94
C LEU A 187 -2.81 -20.35 -5.44
N GLY A 188 -1.91 -19.47 -5.89
CA GLY A 188 -1.80 -19.09 -7.30
C GLY A 188 -1.38 -20.25 -8.21
N GLU A 189 -0.35 -20.99 -7.81
CA GLU A 189 0.16 -22.12 -8.60
C GLU A 189 -0.73 -23.36 -8.55
N THR A 190 -1.43 -23.61 -7.42
CA THR A 190 -2.22 -24.84 -7.24
C THR A 190 -3.68 -24.68 -7.65
N PHE A 191 -4.30 -23.55 -7.31
CA PHE A 191 -5.75 -23.34 -7.51
C PHE A 191 -6.06 -22.33 -8.63
N GLY A 192 -5.08 -21.53 -9.05
CA GLY A 192 -5.20 -20.52 -10.09
C GLY A 192 -4.85 -19.10 -9.59
N TRP A 193 -4.40 -18.28 -10.52
CA TRP A 193 -3.84 -16.96 -10.25
C TRP A 193 -4.78 -16.05 -9.46
N LYS A 194 -6.09 -16.07 -9.80
CA LYS A 194 -7.12 -15.29 -9.08
C LYS A 194 -7.15 -15.55 -7.58
N TYR A 195 -6.89 -16.78 -7.15
CA TYR A 195 -6.88 -17.12 -5.73
C TYR A 195 -5.63 -16.56 -5.03
N GLY A 196 -4.49 -16.60 -5.70
CA GLY A 196 -3.25 -16.01 -5.18
C GLY A 196 -3.32 -14.48 -5.08
N PHE A 197 -3.75 -13.80 -6.15
CA PHE A 197 -3.96 -12.35 -6.15
C PHE A 197 -5.13 -11.93 -5.23
N GLY A 198 -6.21 -12.73 -5.20
CA GLY A 198 -7.33 -12.51 -4.29
C GLY A 198 -6.91 -12.61 -2.81
N ALA A 199 -6.06 -13.57 -2.45
CA ALA A 199 -5.51 -13.68 -1.10
C ALA A 199 -4.68 -12.45 -0.72
N ALA A 200 -3.87 -11.91 -1.65
CA ALA A 200 -3.17 -10.66 -1.46
C ALA A 200 -4.15 -9.49 -1.22
N GLY A 201 -5.24 -9.42 -1.99
CA GLY A 201 -6.30 -8.44 -1.82
C GLY A 201 -6.99 -8.54 -0.45
N ILE A 202 -7.31 -9.75 0.00
CA ILE A 202 -7.88 -10.01 1.33
C ILE A 202 -6.92 -9.55 2.43
N GLY A 203 -5.62 -9.87 2.30
CA GLY A 203 -4.59 -9.40 3.23
C GLY A 203 -4.58 -7.88 3.35
N MET A 204 -4.62 -7.17 2.20
CA MET A 204 -4.66 -5.71 2.22
C MET A 204 -5.94 -5.15 2.85
N LEU A 205 -7.08 -5.79 2.61
CA LEU A 205 -8.35 -5.41 3.22
C LEU A 205 -8.33 -5.58 4.74
N LEU A 206 -7.68 -6.63 5.25
CA LEU A 206 -7.43 -6.80 6.69
C LEU A 206 -6.56 -5.68 7.24
N GLY A 207 -5.48 -5.31 6.54
CA GLY A 207 -4.63 -4.17 6.91
C GLY A 207 -5.39 -2.84 6.96
N LEU A 208 -6.22 -2.56 5.94
CA LEU A 208 -7.09 -1.39 5.91
C LEU A 208 -8.08 -1.40 7.09
N THR A 209 -8.70 -2.54 7.38
CA THR A 209 -9.66 -2.67 8.48
C THR A 209 -8.99 -2.42 9.83
N VAL A 210 -7.81 -2.99 10.06
CA VAL A 210 -7.01 -2.73 11.27
C VAL A 210 -6.70 -1.24 11.42
N PHE A 211 -6.25 -0.59 10.34
CA PHE A 211 -5.93 0.83 10.39
C PHE A 211 -7.17 1.69 10.70
N LEU A 212 -8.30 1.45 9.99
CA LEU A 212 -9.54 2.20 10.19
C LEU A 212 -10.09 2.07 11.62
N THR A 213 -10.10 0.86 12.17
CA THR A 213 -10.61 0.60 13.54
C THR A 213 -9.66 1.11 14.62
N GLY A 214 -8.35 1.15 14.31
CA GLY A 214 -7.30 1.55 15.23
C GLY A 214 -6.95 3.03 15.25
N GLN A 215 -7.54 3.88 14.38
CA GLN A 215 -7.18 5.30 14.24
C GLN A 215 -7.22 6.09 15.55
N LYS A 216 -8.11 5.73 16.48
CA LYS A 216 -8.19 6.37 17.81
C LYS A 216 -6.90 6.31 18.61
N TYR A 217 -6.05 5.31 18.38
CA TYR A 217 -4.77 5.14 19.06
C TYR A 217 -3.61 5.94 18.41
N LEU A 218 -3.90 6.70 17.34
CA LEU A 218 -2.92 7.58 16.69
C LEU A 218 -2.92 9.00 17.28
N HIS A 219 -3.84 9.32 18.21
CA HIS A 219 -3.92 10.55 18.99
C HIS A 219 -3.85 11.86 18.17
N GLY A 220 -4.29 11.85 16.91
CA GLY A 220 -4.26 13.03 16.03
C GLY A 220 -2.87 13.40 15.47
N HIS A 221 -1.81 12.68 15.80
CA HIS A 221 -0.45 12.97 15.30
C HIS A 221 -0.27 12.80 13.79
N ALA A 222 -1.22 12.15 13.14
CA ALA A 222 -1.21 11.86 11.69
C ALA A 222 -2.15 12.76 10.88
N GLU A 223 -2.80 13.75 11.50
CA GLU A 223 -3.75 14.66 10.83
C GLU A 223 -3.05 15.71 9.96
N PRO A 224 -3.76 16.27 8.96
CA PRO A 224 -3.23 17.35 8.12
C PRO A 224 -2.97 18.62 8.95
N LYS A 225 -1.89 19.32 8.64
CA LYS A 225 -1.52 20.57 9.32
C LYS A 225 -2.55 21.68 9.11
N LYS A 226 -3.23 21.71 7.97
CA LYS A 226 -4.23 22.72 7.59
C LYS A 226 -5.40 22.03 6.88
N PRO A 227 -6.34 21.41 7.65
CA PRO A 227 -7.43 20.63 7.07
C PRO A 227 -8.40 21.47 6.21
N GLU A 228 -8.48 22.77 6.46
CA GLU A 228 -9.29 23.72 5.69
C GLU A 228 -8.84 23.81 4.23
N LEU A 229 -7.53 23.75 3.97
CA LEU A 229 -6.99 23.82 2.60
C LEU A 229 -7.45 22.65 1.71
N LEU A 230 -7.75 21.50 2.28
CA LEU A 230 -8.22 20.33 1.54
C LEU A 230 -9.63 20.54 0.94
N LYS A 231 -10.44 21.41 1.59
CA LYS A 231 -11.80 21.72 1.15
C LYS A 231 -11.84 22.80 0.07
N GLU A 232 -10.73 23.53 -0.14
CA GLU A 232 -10.66 24.57 -1.19
C GLU A 232 -10.83 23.95 -2.57
N ARG A 233 -11.64 24.58 -3.41
CA ARG A 233 -11.83 24.20 -4.82
C ARG A 233 -10.60 24.61 -5.63
N VAL A 234 -10.04 23.67 -6.39
CA VAL A 234 -8.82 23.89 -7.20
C VAL A 234 -9.12 23.76 -8.69
N LEU A 235 -10.04 22.89 -9.08
CA LEU A 235 -10.41 22.64 -10.48
C LEU A 235 -11.93 22.45 -10.61
N GLY A 236 -12.65 23.51 -10.94
CA GLY A 236 -14.12 23.46 -11.07
C GLY A 236 -14.79 22.95 -9.79
N PRO A 237 -15.54 21.83 -9.82
CA PRO A 237 -16.20 21.27 -8.63
C PRO A 237 -15.23 20.49 -7.71
N LEU A 238 -14.00 20.19 -8.16
CA LEU A 238 -13.04 19.38 -7.42
C LEU A 238 -12.36 20.19 -6.32
N ASN A 239 -12.41 19.68 -5.09
CA ASN A 239 -11.60 20.21 -4.01
C ASN A 239 -10.15 19.69 -4.10
N ARG A 240 -9.23 20.29 -3.34
CA ARG A 240 -7.81 19.94 -3.37
C ARG A 240 -7.54 18.48 -3.02
N GLU A 241 -8.30 17.92 -2.08
CA GLU A 241 -8.16 16.52 -1.68
C GLU A 241 -8.40 15.56 -2.85
N TRP A 242 -9.52 15.73 -3.56
CA TRP A 242 -9.83 14.91 -4.73
C TRP A 242 -8.92 15.18 -5.92
N ALA A 243 -8.47 16.42 -6.10
CA ALA A 243 -7.51 16.77 -7.13
C ALA A 243 -6.17 16.05 -6.91
N ILE A 244 -5.73 15.90 -5.65
CA ILE A 244 -4.51 15.14 -5.32
C ILE A 244 -4.70 13.65 -5.64
N TYR A 245 -5.81 13.04 -5.21
CA TYR A 245 -6.04 11.62 -5.47
C TYR A 245 -6.11 11.30 -6.97
N LEU A 246 -6.90 12.07 -7.72
CA LEU A 246 -7.04 11.88 -9.17
C LEU A 246 -5.75 12.20 -9.91
N GLY A 247 -5.08 13.29 -9.56
CA GLY A 247 -3.80 13.68 -10.17
C GLY A 247 -2.70 12.63 -9.96
N SER A 248 -2.69 11.98 -8.79
CA SER A 248 -1.74 10.90 -8.50
C SER A 248 -2.00 9.64 -9.32
N LEU A 249 -3.27 9.33 -9.61
CA LEU A 249 -3.63 8.21 -10.50
C LEU A 249 -3.25 8.50 -11.96
N LEU A 250 -3.52 9.71 -12.45
CA LEU A 250 -3.17 10.11 -13.82
C LEU A 250 -1.66 10.19 -14.05
N GLY A 251 -0.87 10.40 -13.01
CA GLY A 251 0.60 10.45 -13.12
C GLY A 251 1.27 9.08 -13.14
N VAL A 252 0.52 7.99 -12.90
CA VAL A 252 1.04 6.61 -12.89
C VAL A 252 0.51 5.81 -14.08
N GLY A 253 -0.65 6.16 -14.64
CA GLY A 253 -1.26 5.52 -15.82
C GLY A 253 -0.74 6.10 -17.11
#